data_0f5633ef366dfbd6754f5ee0635da9c8
#
_entry.id   0f5633ef366dfbd6754f5ee0635da9c8
#
_cell.length_a   1.000
_cell.length_b   1.000
_cell.length_c   1.000
_cell.angle_alpha   90.00
_cell.angle_beta   90.00
_cell.angle_gamma   90.00
#
_symmetry.space_group_name_H-M   'P 1'
#
loop_
_entity.id
_entity.type
_entity.pdbx_description
1 polymer ?
#
loop_
_entity_poly.entity_id
_entity_poly.type
_entity_poly.pdbx_seq_one_letter_code
_entity_poly.pdbx_strand_id
1 'polypeptide(L)'
;MLKSSKFILFLILPAILFVWGCSSSKEVANLSAEDRFEIGKEKFDKKKYLDAVEDFKYILIQYPGSAVADDAQFYLAESYYNKGEYLLAASEYENLIRGYPSSEYVPMSRYKLGLCYYNLSPKSQLDQTYTYKAIDALQGFIEYHPTSAFVQDAEQKIHDLINKLAKRDYETAVFYMRREFYRAATIYFDAIIERYPDSDYLEKAYAGKIECLLKRGNYNEVIRVVEEFERKFPSSELLEKVKRMKDEAKSRVQTELRTGR
;
A
#
# COMPACT_ATOMS: atom_id res chain seq x y z
N MET A 1 -34.17 -23.11 -82.37
CA MET A 1 -33.45 -21.87 -81.96
C MET A 1 -32.99 -22.06 -80.53
N LEU A 2 -31.69 -22.35 -80.38
CA LEU A 2 -31.00 -22.57 -79.10
C LEU A 2 -30.50 -21.23 -78.59
N LYS A 3 -30.74 -20.89 -77.31
CA LYS A 3 -29.92 -20.04 -76.48
C LYS A 3 -30.51 -19.98 -75.07
N SER A 4 -30.01 -20.78 -74.16
CA SER A 4 -30.03 -20.48 -72.73
C SER A 4 -29.49 -21.67 -71.92
N SER A 5 -28.22 -21.99 -72.03
CA SER A 5 -27.60 -23.04 -71.21
C SER A 5 -26.25 -22.64 -70.61
N LYS A 6 -25.93 -21.34 -70.58
CA LYS A 6 -24.63 -20.86 -69.97
C LYS A 6 -24.74 -20.02 -68.70
N PHE A 7 -25.94 -19.83 -68.16
CA PHE A 7 -26.14 -18.96 -67.00
C PHE A 7 -26.28 -19.68 -65.63
N ILE A 8 -26.39 -21.03 -65.65
CA ILE A 8 -26.63 -21.81 -64.44
C ILE A 8 -25.32 -22.29 -63.75
N LEU A 9 -24.19 -22.24 -64.48
CA LEU A 9 -22.93 -22.78 -63.97
C LEU A 9 -22.08 -21.77 -63.12
N PHE A 10 -22.52 -20.52 -63.02
CA PHE A 10 -21.77 -19.47 -62.30
C PHE A 10 -22.29 -19.15 -60.85
N LEU A 11 -23.40 -19.82 -60.49
CA LEU A 11 -24.07 -19.56 -59.19
C LEU A 11 -23.78 -20.59 -58.07
N ILE A 12 -22.98 -21.64 -58.41
CA ILE A 12 -22.66 -22.72 -57.42
C ILE A 12 -21.26 -22.59 -56.82
N LEU A 13 -20.39 -21.69 -57.31
CA LEU A 13 -19.00 -21.59 -56.91
C LEU A 13 -18.72 -20.75 -55.65
N PRO A 14 -19.57 -19.83 -55.14
CA PRO A 14 -19.30 -19.11 -53.92
C PRO A 14 -19.78 -19.78 -52.62
N ALA A 15 -20.48 -20.94 -52.69
CA ALA A 15 -21.09 -21.57 -51.51
C ALA A 15 -20.15 -22.53 -50.72
N ILE A 16 -18.92 -22.78 -51.22
CA ILE A 16 -18.01 -23.78 -50.60
C ILE A 16 -16.93 -23.15 -49.72
N LEU A 17 -16.82 -21.80 -49.63
CA LEU A 17 -15.76 -21.12 -48.88
C LEU A 17 -16.15 -20.69 -47.45
N PHE A 18 -17.31 -21.12 -46.90
CA PHE A 18 -17.80 -20.66 -45.58
C PHE A 18 -17.82 -21.73 -44.49
N VAL A 19 -17.13 -22.85 -44.60
CA VAL A 19 -17.17 -23.93 -43.60
C VAL A 19 -15.84 -24.17 -42.90
N TRP A 20 -14.85 -23.27 -43.01
CA TRP A 20 -13.59 -23.37 -42.26
C TRP A 20 -13.42 -22.28 -41.22
N GLY A 21 -14.38 -22.15 -40.33
CA GLY A 21 -14.32 -21.10 -39.31
C GLY A 21 -14.94 -21.47 -37.97
N CYS A 22 -14.81 -22.72 -37.47
CA CYS A 22 -15.24 -23.05 -36.10
C CYS A 22 -14.60 -24.36 -35.59
N SER A 23 -13.27 -24.48 -35.61
CA SER A 23 -12.59 -25.64 -35.02
C SER A 23 -11.70 -25.27 -33.81
N SER A 24 -11.40 -24.00 -33.59
CA SER A 24 -10.44 -23.64 -32.54
C SER A 24 -11.03 -23.53 -31.12
N SER A 25 -12.36 -23.39 -31.00
CA SER A 25 -12.98 -23.21 -29.65
C SER A 25 -13.28 -24.52 -28.91
N LYS A 26 -13.28 -25.67 -29.60
CA LYS A 26 -13.50 -26.98 -28.96
C LYS A 26 -12.24 -27.64 -28.44
N GLU A 27 -11.06 -27.34 -28.98
CA GLU A 27 -9.78 -27.88 -28.51
C GLU A 27 -9.38 -27.28 -27.15
N VAL A 28 -9.65 -26.02 -26.91
CA VAL A 28 -9.32 -25.32 -25.66
C VAL A 28 -10.14 -25.80 -24.45
N ALA A 29 -11.31 -26.42 -24.70
CA ALA A 29 -12.20 -26.90 -23.61
C ALA A 29 -11.76 -28.20 -22.96
N ASN A 30 -10.83 -28.97 -23.54
CA ASN A 30 -10.38 -30.28 -23.07
C ASN A 30 -8.89 -30.34 -22.68
N LEU A 31 -8.26 -29.18 -22.50
CA LEU A 31 -6.86 -29.14 -22.09
C LEU A 31 -6.70 -29.57 -20.63
N SER A 32 -5.56 -30.21 -20.32
CA SER A 32 -5.14 -30.44 -18.93
C SER A 32 -4.94 -29.13 -18.18
N ALA A 33 -4.88 -29.17 -16.85
CA ALA A 33 -4.58 -27.99 -16.05
C ALA A 33 -3.19 -27.42 -16.39
N GLU A 34 -2.22 -28.32 -16.61
CA GLU A 34 -0.84 -28.00 -16.96
C GLU A 34 -0.75 -27.31 -18.32
N ASP A 35 -1.34 -27.89 -19.37
CA ASP A 35 -1.35 -27.29 -20.71
C ASP A 35 -2.02 -25.91 -20.72
N ARG A 36 -3.11 -25.79 -19.97
CA ARG A 36 -3.83 -24.51 -19.86
C ARG A 36 -3.03 -23.48 -19.05
N PHE A 37 -2.29 -23.91 -18.05
CA PHE A 37 -1.40 -23.05 -17.30
C PHE A 37 -0.30 -22.47 -18.20
N GLU A 38 0.34 -23.29 -19.04
CA GLU A 38 1.35 -22.84 -19.99
C GLU A 38 0.80 -21.79 -20.96
N ILE A 39 -0.43 -21.97 -21.45
CA ILE A 39 -1.10 -20.98 -22.31
C ILE A 39 -1.34 -19.67 -21.57
N GLY A 40 -1.85 -19.74 -20.33
CA GLY A 40 -2.06 -18.58 -19.48
C GLY A 40 -0.75 -17.84 -19.18
N LYS A 41 0.31 -18.62 -18.88
CA LYS A 41 1.65 -18.10 -18.62
C LYS A 41 2.25 -17.40 -19.83
N GLU A 42 2.11 -17.97 -21.03
CA GLU A 42 2.53 -17.33 -22.29
C GLU A 42 1.81 -16.00 -22.52
N LYS A 43 0.49 -15.96 -22.24
CA LYS A 43 -0.29 -14.72 -22.32
C LYS A 43 0.18 -13.67 -21.32
N PHE A 44 0.45 -14.11 -20.09
CA PHE A 44 0.99 -13.24 -19.02
C PHE A 44 2.33 -12.63 -19.43
N ASP A 45 3.27 -13.44 -19.92
CA ASP A 45 4.60 -13.00 -20.38
C ASP A 45 4.53 -12.03 -21.55
N LYS A 46 3.51 -12.19 -22.42
CA LYS A 46 3.17 -11.25 -23.49
C LYS A 46 2.38 -10.02 -22.98
N LYS A 47 2.22 -9.86 -21.69
CA LYS A 47 1.46 -8.76 -21.01
C LYS A 47 -0.02 -8.72 -21.39
N LYS A 48 -0.57 -9.82 -21.90
CA LYS A 48 -2.00 -9.99 -22.17
C LYS A 48 -2.74 -10.43 -20.91
N TYR A 49 -2.66 -9.59 -19.87
CA TYR A 49 -3.09 -9.95 -18.52
C TYR A 49 -4.57 -10.33 -18.43
N LEU A 50 -5.46 -9.69 -19.20
CA LEU A 50 -6.88 -10.06 -19.23
C LEU A 50 -7.10 -11.48 -19.74
N ASP A 51 -6.43 -11.83 -20.83
CA ASP A 51 -6.55 -13.16 -21.42
C ASP A 51 -5.94 -14.23 -20.51
N ALA A 52 -4.85 -13.89 -19.81
CA ALA A 52 -4.22 -14.77 -18.81
C ALA A 52 -5.14 -15.00 -17.60
N VAL A 53 -5.85 -13.96 -17.11
CA VAL A 53 -6.83 -14.06 -16.02
C VAL A 53 -7.90 -15.11 -16.32
N GLU A 54 -8.38 -15.20 -17.58
CA GLU A 54 -9.40 -16.18 -17.98
C GLU A 54 -8.88 -17.61 -17.83
N ASP A 55 -7.64 -17.88 -18.28
CA ASP A 55 -7.05 -19.21 -18.19
C ASP A 55 -6.76 -19.63 -16.75
N PHE A 56 -6.17 -18.74 -15.94
CA PHE A 56 -5.88 -19.05 -14.54
C PHE A 56 -7.17 -19.26 -13.73
N LYS A 57 -8.20 -18.45 -13.92
CA LYS A 57 -9.51 -18.67 -13.30
C LYS A 57 -10.14 -19.98 -13.71
N TYR A 58 -10.03 -20.36 -14.97
CA TYR A 58 -10.55 -21.63 -15.42
C TYR A 58 -9.89 -22.81 -14.68
N ILE A 59 -8.55 -22.78 -14.51
CA ILE A 59 -7.81 -23.80 -13.77
C ILE A 59 -8.33 -23.89 -12.33
N LEU A 60 -8.45 -22.75 -11.64
CA LEU A 60 -8.88 -22.71 -10.25
C LEU A 60 -10.31 -23.20 -10.03
N ILE A 61 -11.19 -23.06 -11.04
CA ILE A 61 -12.58 -23.51 -10.97
C ILE A 61 -12.71 -24.99 -11.34
N GLN A 62 -12.05 -25.42 -12.41
CA GLN A 62 -12.21 -26.76 -12.96
C GLN A 62 -11.22 -27.78 -12.35
N TYR A 63 -10.04 -27.33 -11.94
CA TYR A 63 -8.95 -28.18 -11.48
C TYR A 63 -8.31 -27.66 -10.17
N PRO A 64 -9.11 -27.39 -9.10
CA PRO A 64 -8.61 -26.73 -7.87
C PRO A 64 -7.58 -27.57 -7.11
N GLY A 65 -7.48 -28.87 -7.40
CA GLY A 65 -6.52 -29.80 -6.79
C GLY A 65 -5.37 -30.21 -7.71
N SER A 66 -5.21 -29.54 -8.88
CA SER A 66 -4.09 -29.82 -9.77
C SER A 66 -2.76 -29.37 -9.18
N ALA A 67 -1.66 -29.93 -9.69
CA ALA A 67 -0.31 -29.56 -9.28
C ALA A 67 0.03 -28.07 -9.58
N VAL A 68 -0.67 -27.45 -10.53
CA VAL A 68 -0.45 -26.07 -10.97
C VAL A 68 -1.49 -25.09 -10.39
N ALA A 69 -2.30 -25.52 -9.41
CA ALA A 69 -3.37 -24.67 -8.90
C ALA A 69 -2.85 -23.46 -8.10
N ASP A 70 -1.81 -23.64 -7.31
CA ASP A 70 -1.16 -22.54 -6.57
C ASP A 70 -0.38 -21.60 -7.51
N ASP A 71 0.30 -22.15 -8.53
CA ASP A 71 0.88 -21.35 -9.62
C ASP A 71 -0.19 -20.49 -10.30
N ALA A 72 -1.32 -21.10 -10.71
CA ALA A 72 -2.42 -20.39 -11.34
C ALA A 72 -2.99 -19.28 -10.42
N GLN A 73 -3.10 -19.54 -9.13
CA GLN A 73 -3.55 -18.56 -8.13
C GLN A 73 -2.56 -17.39 -8.02
N PHE A 74 -1.26 -17.68 -8.01
CA PHE A 74 -0.22 -16.66 -7.98
C PHE A 74 -0.23 -15.78 -9.24
N TYR A 75 -0.24 -16.40 -10.43
CA TYR A 75 -0.25 -15.66 -11.69
C TYR A 75 -1.57 -14.94 -11.97
N LEU A 76 -2.68 -15.40 -11.42
CA LEU A 76 -3.94 -14.65 -11.41
C LEU A 76 -3.78 -13.34 -10.62
N ALA A 77 -3.21 -13.42 -9.41
CA ALA A 77 -2.94 -12.24 -8.59
C ALA A 77 -1.95 -11.28 -9.28
N GLU A 78 -0.84 -11.80 -9.85
CA GLU A 78 0.14 -11.02 -10.61
C GLU A 78 -0.48 -10.36 -11.84
N SER A 79 -1.43 -11.02 -12.51
CA SER A 79 -2.14 -10.45 -13.67
C SER A 79 -2.96 -9.23 -13.27
N TYR A 80 -3.69 -9.30 -12.17
CA TYR A 80 -4.42 -8.15 -11.62
C TYR A 80 -3.48 -7.05 -11.14
N TYR A 81 -2.37 -7.41 -10.47
CA TYR A 81 -1.38 -6.46 -9.99
C TYR A 81 -0.78 -5.65 -11.14
N ASN A 82 -0.35 -6.33 -12.21
CA ASN A 82 0.25 -5.70 -13.38
C ASN A 82 -0.74 -4.85 -14.21
N LYS A 83 -2.06 -5.10 -14.06
CA LYS A 83 -3.12 -4.24 -14.58
C LYS A 83 -3.39 -3.00 -13.72
N GLY A 84 -2.83 -2.92 -12.51
CA GLY A 84 -3.16 -1.87 -11.55
C GLY A 84 -4.48 -2.11 -10.80
N GLU A 85 -5.08 -3.30 -10.92
CA GLU A 85 -6.30 -3.70 -10.21
C GLU A 85 -5.94 -4.23 -8.81
N TYR A 86 -5.32 -3.38 -8.01
CA TYR A 86 -4.69 -3.75 -6.75
C TYR A 86 -5.64 -4.38 -5.72
N LEU A 87 -6.92 -3.99 -5.71
CA LEU A 87 -7.88 -4.58 -4.79
C LEU A 87 -8.19 -6.04 -5.14
N LEU A 88 -8.32 -6.35 -6.43
CA LEU A 88 -8.50 -7.73 -6.91
C LEU A 88 -7.22 -8.54 -6.69
N ALA A 89 -6.06 -7.96 -7.01
CA ALA A 89 -4.78 -8.61 -6.74
C ALA A 89 -4.60 -8.95 -5.25
N ALA A 90 -4.94 -8.05 -4.34
CA ALA A 90 -4.88 -8.28 -2.91
C ALA A 90 -5.74 -9.48 -2.48
N SER A 91 -6.97 -9.56 -2.99
CA SER A 91 -7.87 -10.69 -2.72
C SER A 91 -7.29 -12.01 -3.21
N GLU A 92 -6.68 -12.04 -4.40
CA GLU A 92 -6.12 -13.27 -4.96
C GLU A 92 -4.81 -13.70 -4.26
N TYR A 93 -3.98 -12.73 -3.79
CA TYR A 93 -2.84 -13.06 -2.91
C TYR A 93 -3.31 -13.62 -1.56
N GLU A 94 -4.36 -13.04 -0.96
CA GLU A 94 -4.94 -13.59 0.27
C GLU A 94 -5.50 -15.00 0.06
N ASN A 95 -6.13 -15.28 -1.10
CA ASN A 95 -6.61 -16.60 -1.46
C ASN A 95 -5.46 -17.61 -1.55
N LEU A 96 -4.32 -17.23 -2.14
CA LEU A 96 -3.13 -18.07 -2.17
C LEU A 96 -2.61 -18.36 -0.76
N ILE A 97 -2.40 -17.33 0.06
CA ILE A 97 -1.83 -17.46 1.41
C ILE A 97 -2.70 -18.39 2.28
N ARG A 98 -4.03 -18.34 2.11
CA ARG A 98 -4.99 -19.15 2.89
C ARG A 98 -5.24 -20.52 2.28
N GLY A 99 -5.36 -20.60 0.96
CA GLY A 99 -5.75 -21.82 0.25
C GLY A 99 -4.57 -22.76 0.01
N TYR A 100 -3.36 -22.20 -0.15
CA TYR A 100 -2.15 -22.95 -0.49
C TYR A 100 -0.99 -22.61 0.46
N PRO A 101 -1.12 -22.88 1.77
CA PRO A 101 -0.15 -22.42 2.79
C PRO A 101 1.26 -23.02 2.63
N SER A 102 1.38 -24.14 1.89
CA SER A 102 2.66 -24.80 1.59
C SER A 102 3.28 -24.38 0.25
N SER A 103 2.63 -23.47 -0.49
CA SER A 103 3.14 -22.98 -1.78
C SER A 103 4.42 -22.16 -1.59
N GLU A 104 5.36 -22.32 -2.52
CA GLU A 104 6.59 -21.51 -2.57
C GLU A 104 6.32 -20.02 -2.80
N TYR A 105 5.13 -19.68 -3.33
CA TYR A 105 4.71 -18.30 -3.57
C TYR A 105 4.18 -17.57 -2.33
N VAL A 106 4.00 -18.25 -1.19
CA VAL A 106 3.45 -17.60 0.02
C VAL A 106 4.29 -16.41 0.48
N PRO A 107 5.63 -16.47 0.56
CA PRO A 107 6.42 -15.31 0.95
C PRO A 107 6.24 -14.12 0.01
N MET A 108 6.29 -14.37 -1.31
CA MET A 108 6.10 -13.33 -2.32
C MET A 108 4.67 -12.76 -2.28
N SER A 109 3.67 -13.60 -2.08
CA SER A 109 2.27 -13.18 -2.00
C SER A 109 2.00 -12.30 -0.78
N ARG A 110 2.61 -12.57 0.38
CA ARG A 110 2.52 -11.69 1.57
C ARG A 110 3.12 -10.32 1.30
N TYR A 111 4.31 -10.28 0.70
CA TYR A 111 4.94 -9.01 0.31
C TYR A 111 4.09 -8.24 -0.71
N LYS A 112 3.62 -8.90 -1.76
CA LYS A 112 2.78 -8.30 -2.82
C LYS A 112 1.42 -7.83 -2.31
N LEU A 113 0.83 -8.51 -1.33
CA LEU A 113 -0.37 -8.06 -0.62
C LEU A 113 -0.14 -6.70 0.03
N GLY A 114 0.99 -6.54 0.72
CA GLY A 114 1.41 -5.24 1.28
C GLY A 114 1.58 -4.17 0.19
N LEU A 115 2.19 -4.52 -0.95
CA LEU A 115 2.34 -3.61 -2.09
C LEU A 115 1.00 -3.21 -2.72
N CYS A 116 0.03 -4.12 -2.77
CA CYS A 116 -1.32 -3.79 -3.24
C CYS A 116 -1.94 -2.67 -2.39
N TYR A 117 -1.92 -2.84 -1.08
CA TYR A 117 -2.45 -1.83 -0.17
C TYR A 117 -1.61 -0.54 -0.15
N TYR A 118 -0.29 -0.62 -0.33
CA TYR A 118 0.59 0.54 -0.51
C TYR A 118 0.17 1.37 -1.72
N ASN A 119 -0.09 0.73 -2.86
CA ASN A 119 -0.55 1.40 -4.08
C ASN A 119 -1.98 1.97 -3.94
N LEU A 120 -2.83 1.36 -3.11
CA LEU A 120 -4.18 1.85 -2.80
C LEU A 120 -4.18 2.97 -1.76
N SER A 121 -3.07 3.18 -1.04
CA SER A 121 -2.96 4.19 0.01
C SER A 121 -3.07 5.60 -0.57
N PRO A 122 -4.10 6.39 -0.20
CA PRO A 122 -4.38 7.68 -0.82
C PRO A 122 -3.48 8.79 -0.28
N LYS A 123 -3.72 10.03 -0.73
CA LYS A 123 -3.09 11.23 -0.15
C LYS A 123 -3.46 11.37 1.34
N SER A 124 -2.59 12.02 2.11
CA SER A 124 -2.70 12.13 3.58
C SER A 124 -4.02 12.71 4.10
N GLN A 125 -4.69 13.56 3.31
CA GLN A 125 -5.95 14.23 3.69
C GLN A 125 -7.21 13.35 3.52
N LEU A 126 -7.08 12.20 2.85
CA LEU A 126 -8.19 11.28 2.60
C LEU A 126 -8.24 10.18 3.67
N ASP A 127 -9.22 9.28 3.56
CA ASP A 127 -9.34 8.12 4.44
C ASP A 127 -8.09 7.21 4.35
N GLN A 128 -7.52 6.85 5.48
CA GLN A 128 -6.24 6.13 5.57
C GLN A 128 -6.39 4.62 5.79
N THR A 129 -7.56 4.05 5.55
CA THR A 129 -7.83 2.61 5.76
C THR A 129 -6.80 1.74 5.03
N TYR A 130 -6.49 2.04 3.76
CA TYR A 130 -5.50 1.27 3.01
C TYR A 130 -4.06 1.55 3.45
N THR A 131 -3.77 2.72 4.01
CA THR A 131 -2.47 3.02 4.62
C THR A 131 -2.20 2.10 5.80
N TYR A 132 -3.17 1.94 6.72
CA TYR A 132 -3.03 1.02 7.84
C TYR A 132 -2.96 -0.44 7.39
N LYS A 133 -3.80 -0.87 6.44
CA LYS A 133 -3.72 -2.21 5.87
C LYS A 133 -2.37 -2.51 5.23
N ALA A 134 -1.76 -1.53 4.57
CA ALA A 134 -0.43 -1.70 3.99
C ALA A 134 0.65 -1.88 5.06
N ILE A 135 0.60 -1.07 6.13
CA ILE A 135 1.54 -1.20 7.26
C ILE A 135 1.40 -2.59 7.89
N ASP A 136 0.18 -3.01 8.23
CA ASP A 136 -0.09 -4.33 8.85
C ASP A 136 0.39 -5.49 7.96
N ALA A 137 0.10 -5.44 6.66
CA ALA A 137 0.49 -6.50 5.73
C ALA A 137 2.00 -6.57 5.54
N LEU A 138 2.69 -5.42 5.43
CA LEU A 138 4.16 -5.38 5.31
C LEU A 138 4.86 -5.77 6.61
N GLN A 139 4.35 -5.37 7.78
CA GLN A 139 4.86 -5.82 9.07
C GLN A 139 4.70 -7.33 9.22
N GLY A 140 3.53 -7.87 8.93
CA GLY A 140 3.29 -9.31 8.93
C GLY A 140 4.21 -10.06 7.95
N PHE A 141 4.50 -9.49 6.77
CA PHE A 141 5.51 -10.08 5.87
C PHE A 141 6.89 -10.15 6.52
N ILE A 142 7.38 -9.07 7.15
CA ILE A 142 8.69 -9.03 7.81
C ILE A 142 8.75 -10.04 8.96
N GLU A 143 7.70 -10.13 9.77
CA GLU A 143 7.63 -11.07 10.91
C GLU A 143 7.69 -12.53 10.47
N TYR A 144 6.97 -12.90 9.41
CA TYR A 144 6.96 -14.29 8.92
C TYR A 144 8.19 -14.64 8.07
N HIS A 145 8.84 -13.66 7.44
CA HIS A 145 9.94 -13.86 6.49
C HIS A 145 11.12 -12.90 6.73
N PRO A 146 11.72 -12.88 7.94
CA PRO A 146 12.72 -11.88 8.33
C PRO A 146 14.04 -11.97 7.52
N THR A 147 14.29 -13.07 6.83
CA THR A 147 15.49 -13.26 5.99
C THR A 147 15.25 -13.00 4.51
N SER A 148 14.04 -12.56 4.14
CA SER A 148 13.73 -12.29 2.74
C SER A 148 14.49 -11.06 2.21
N ALA A 149 14.91 -11.12 0.95
CA ALA A 149 15.57 -10.00 0.27
C ALA A 149 14.67 -8.75 0.15
N PHE A 150 13.35 -8.88 0.35
CA PHE A 150 12.39 -7.79 0.27
C PHE A 150 12.13 -7.09 1.61
N VAL A 151 12.76 -7.52 2.72
CA VAL A 151 12.56 -6.92 4.05
C VAL A 151 12.92 -5.44 4.04
N GLN A 152 14.08 -5.07 3.52
CA GLN A 152 14.51 -3.67 3.47
C GLN A 152 13.54 -2.77 2.66
N ASP A 153 13.01 -3.27 1.54
CA ASP A 153 12.02 -2.51 0.76
C ASP A 153 10.69 -2.39 1.52
N ALA A 154 10.27 -3.44 2.23
CA ALA A 154 9.06 -3.42 3.06
C ALA A 154 9.19 -2.40 4.21
N GLU A 155 10.35 -2.37 4.91
CA GLU A 155 10.64 -1.40 5.96
C GLU A 155 10.60 0.05 5.44
N GLN A 156 11.20 0.30 4.27
CA GLN A 156 11.16 1.62 3.64
C GLN A 156 9.73 2.05 3.32
N LYS A 157 8.90 1.15 2.81
CA LYS A 157 7.49 1.45 2.52
C LYS A 157 6.67 1.71 3.78
N ILE A 158 6.91 0.96 4.85
CA ILE A 158 6.31 1.22 6.17
C ILE A 158 6.69 2.61 6.66
N HIS A 159 7.97 2.98 6.59
CA HIS A 159 8.44 4.31 6.97
C HIS A 159 7.76 5.42 6.16
N ASP A 160 7.63 5.26 4.83
CA ASP A 160 6.93 6.22 3.97
C ASP A 160 5.45 6.40 4.38
N LEU A 161 4.78 5.29 4.74
CA LEU A 161 3.38 5.30 5.18
C LEU A 161 3.23 5.96 6.55
N ILE A 162 4.12 5.66 7.50
CA ILE A 162 4.18 6.30 8.82
C ILE A 162 4.40 7.81 8.67
N ASN A 163 5.34 8.22 7.81
CA ASN A 163 5.58 9.62 7.52
C ASN A 163 4.36 10.31 6.90
N LYS A 164 3.60 9.61 6.04
CA LYS A 164 2.33 10.14 5.50
C LYS A 164 1.30 10.42 6.60
N LEU A 165 1.16 9.51 7.58
CA LEU A 165 0.25 9.68 8.70
C LEU A 165 0.70 10.81 9.65
N ALA A 166 1.99 10.81 10.01
CA ALA A 166 2.59 11.86 10.84
C ALA A 166 2.48 13.25 10.19
N LYS A 167 2.69 13.32 8.87
CA LYS A 167 2.51 14.57 8.10
C LYS A 167 1.11 15.13 8.24
N ARG A 168 0.08 14.29 8.10
CA ARG A 168 -1.32 14.71 8.23
C ARG A 168 -1.58 15.35 9.60
N ASP A 169 -1.14 14.66 10.66
CA ASP A 169 -1.36 15.12 12.02
C ASP A 169 -0.54 16.39 12.32
N TYR A 170 0.68 16.49 11.75
CA TYR A 170 1.51 17.70 11.83
C TYR A 170 0.88 18.91 11.11
N GLU A 171 0.40 18.73 9.90
CA GLU A 171 -0.30 19.79 9.14
C GLU A 171 -1.54 20.28 9.90
N THR A 172 -2.27 19.36 10.53
CA THR A 172 -3.44 19.68 11.37
C THR A 172 -3.02 20.44 12.64
N ALA A 173 -1.96 20.01 13.30
CA ALA A 173 -1.41 20.72 14.46
C ALA A 173 -1.01 22.16 14.12
N VAL A 174 -0.27 22.33 13.02
CA VAL A 174 0.15 23.66 12.51
C VAL A 174 -1.04 24.52 12.16
N PHE A 175 -2.09 23.95 11.56
CA PHE A 175 -3.33 24.68 11.27
C PHE A 175 -3.97 25.24 12.54
N TYR A 176 -4.10 24.44 13.60
CA TYR A 176 -4.63 24.89 14.88
C TYR A 176 -3.70 25.90 15.57
N MET A 177 -2.39 25.69 15.52
CA MET A 177 -1.39 26.58 16.11
C MET A 177 -1.45 27.97 15.49
N ARG A 178 -1.56 28.08 14.16
CA ARG A 178 -1.70 29.36 13.44
C ARG A 178 -2.97 30.14 13.80
N ARG A 179 -4.01 29.43 14.27
CA ARG A 179 -5.27 30.02 14.73
C ARG A 179 -5.28 30.25 16.25
N GLU A 180 -4.13 30.09 16.90
CA GLU A 180 -3.95 30.26 18.34
C GLU A 180 -4.75 29.24 19.20
N PHE A 181 -5.28 28.18 18.58
CA PHE A 181 -5.89 27.05 19.29
C PHE A 181 -4.82 26.11 19.84
N TYR A 182 -3.93 26.64 20.67
CA TYR A 182 -2.72 25.94 21.16
C TYR A 182 -3.04 24.62 21.86
N ARG A 183 -4.17 24.54 22.59
CA ARG A 183 -4.58 23.29 23.24
C ARG A 183 -4.90 22.20 22.22
N ALA A 184 -5.63 22.54 21.16
CA ALA A 184 -5.93 21.59 20.09
C ALA A 184 -4.65 21.18 19.32
N ALA A 185 -3.78 22.15 19.00
CA ALA A 185 -2.50 21.86 18.35
C ALA A 185 -1.65 20.87 19.17
N THR A 186 -1.59 21.05 20.50
CA THR A 186 -0.83 20.15 21.39
C THR A 186 -1.32 18.71 21.29
N ILE A 187 -2.64 18.47 21.19
CA ILE A 187 -3.20 17.11 21.04
C ILE A 187 -2.67 16.40 19.79
N TYR A 188 -2.59 17.11 18.67
CA TYR A 188 -2.05 16.53 17.42
C TYR A 188 -0.54 16.34 17.45
N PHE A 189 0.22 17.25 18.11
CA PHE A 189 1.65 17.03 18.33
C PHE A 189 1.90 15.84 19.26
N ASP A 190 1.11 15.68 20.31
CA ASP A 190 1.17 14.51 21.20
C ASP A 190 0.86 13.22 20.43
N ALA A 191 -0.15 13.23 19.55
CA ALA A 191 -0.46 12.09 18.73
C ALA A 191 0.71 11.64 17.83
N ILE A 192 1.51 12.58 17.31
CA ILE A 192 2.71 12.25 16.53
C ILE A 192 3.77 11.62 17.45
N ILE A 193 4.02 12.23 18.60
CA ILE A 193 5.05 11.77 19.54
C ILE A 193 4.77 10.35 20.05
N GLU A 194 3.49 10.03 20.27
CA GLU A 194 3.06 8.75 20.81
C GLU A 194 2.92 7.65 19.74
N ARG A 195 2.38 8.00 18.55
CA ARG A 195 2.01 7.00 17.55
C ARG A 195 3.03 6.81 16.45
N TYR A 196 3.85 7.84 16.17
CA TYR A 196 4.79 7.85 15.07
C TYR A 196 6.21 8.23 15.49
N PRO A 197 6.80 7.51 16.48
CA PRO A 197 8.11 7.85 17.05
C PRO A 197 9.26 7.73 16.05
N ASP A 198 9.07 6.98 14.96
CA ASP A 198 10.08 6.80 13.92
C ASP A 198 9.88 7.71 12.70
N SER A 199 8.97 8.72 12.81
CA SER A 199 8.69 9.61 11.70
C SER A 199 9.64 10.80 11.63
N ASP A 200 9.87 11.32 10.43
CA ASP A 200 10.61 12.57 10.17
C ASP A 200 9.93 13.82 10.78
N TYR A 201 8.74 13.65 11.33
CA TYR A 201 7.97 14.71 11.98
C TYR A 201 8.15 14.74 13.49
N LEU A 202 8.83 13.76 14.10
CA LEU A 202 8.94 13.63 15.55
C LEU A 202 9.58 14.86 16.19
N GLU A 203 10.77 15.28 15.74
CA GLU A 203 11.45 16.46 16.28
C GLU A 203 10.63 17.74 16.11
N LYS A 204 10.00 17.90 14.95
CA LYS A 204 9.13 19.04 14.66
C LYS A 204 7.89 19.06 15.55
N ALA A 205 7.35 17.88 15.87
CA ALA A 205 6.20 17.75 16.78
C ALA A 205 6.57 18.16 18.21
N TYR A 206 7.72 17.72 18.71
CA TYR A 206 8.23 18.18 20.00
C TYR A 206 8.39 19.70 20.03
N ALA A 207 9.05 20.30 19.03
CA ALA A 207 9.26 21.75 18.98
C ALA A 207 7.93 22.51 18.90
N GLY A 208 6.97 22.03 18.11
CA GLY A 208 5.63 22.62 18.03
C GLY A 208 4.84 22.52 19.33
N LYS A 209 4.92 21.38 20.02
CA LYS A 209 4.31 21.18 21.35
C LYS A 209 4.91 22.16 22.36
N ILE A 210 6.23 22.30 22.41
CA ILE A 210 6.94 23.24 23.30
C ILE A 210 6.44 24.67 23.06
N GLU A 211 6.35 25.08 21.79
CA GLU A 211 5.85 26.40 21.41
C GLU A 211 4.40 26.63 21.89
N CYS A 212 3.52 25.65 21.67
CA CYS A 212 2.13 25.71 22.12
C CYS A 212 2.02 25.81 23.65
N LEU A 213 2.82 25.03 24.38
CA LEU A 213 2.85 25.07 25.85
C LEU A 213 3.33 26.43 26.39
N LEU A 214 4.36 27.02 25.77
CA LEU A 214 4.88 28.35 26.11
C LEU A 214 3.81 29.43 25.91
N LYS A 215 3.10 29.39 24.77
CA LYS A 215 1.99 30.31 24.45
C LYS A 215 0.82 30.19 25.42
N ARG A 216 0.62 29.02 26.01
CA ARG A 216 -0.41 28.76 27.05
C ARG A 216 -0.01 29.11 28.45
N GLY A 217 1.26 29.52 28.70
CA GLY A 217 1.77 29.78 30.02
C GLY A 217 2.10 28.50 30.83
N ASN A 218 2.18 27.34 30.22
CA ASN A 218 2.48 26.08 30.89
C ASN A 218 4.00 25.91 31.06
N TYR A 219 4.66 26.85 31.76
CA TYR A 219 6.11 27.00 31.79
C TYR A 219 6.84 25.79 32.37
N ASN A 220 6.30 25.18 33.43
CA ASN A 220 6.89 23.98 34.02
C ASN A 220 6.90 22.79 33.05
N GLU A 221 5.83 22.65 32.28
CA GLU A 221 5.75 21.61 31.26
C GLU A 221 6.70 21.88 30.08
N VAL A 222 6.88 23.15 29.69
CA VAL A 222 7.90 23.53 28.69
C VAL A 222 9.28 23.05 29.12
N ILE A 223 9.68 23.33 30.37
CA ILE A 223 11.00 22.94 30.90
C ILE A 223 11.17 21.42 30.80
N ARG A 224 10.17 20.65 31.23
CA ARG A 224 10.18 19.18 31.20
C ARG A 224 10.30 18.62 29.77
N VAL A 225 9.48 19.13 28.84
CA VAL A 225 9.46 18.63 27.46
C VAL A 225 10.75 19.00 26.73
N VAL A 226 11.33 20.19 27.02
CA VAL A 226 12.64 20.56 26.44
C VAL A 226 13.75 19.65 26.96
N GLU A 227 13.77 19.30 28.25
CA GLU A 227 14.75 18.36 28.78
C GLU A 227 14.63 16.96 28.19
N GLU A 228 13.42 16.53 27.86
CA GLU A 228 13.20 15.30 27.09
C GLU A 228 13.74 15.42 25.66
N PHE A 229 13.48 16.54 24.98
CA PHE A 229 13.99 16.81 23.63
C PHE A 229 15.52 16.80 23.60
N GLU A 230 16.18 17.49 24.54
CA GLU A 230 17.65 17.56 24.65
C GLU A 230 18.28 16.16 24.79
N ARG A 231 17.62 15.26 25.53
CA ARG A 231 18.10 13.87 25.67
C ARG A 231 17.90 13.02 24.43
N LYS A 232 16.76 13.19 23.77
CA LYS A 232 16.40 12.38 22.58
C LYS A 232 17.13 12.86 21.32
N PHE A 233 17.33 14.16 21.17
CA PHE A 233 17.82 14.79 19.94
C PHE A 233 19.02 15.73 20.20
N PRO A 234 20.15 15.24 20.72
CA PRO A 234 21.28 16.09 21.12
C PRO A 234 21.96 16.79 19.92
N SER A 235 21.75 16.30 18.71
CA SER A 235 22.29 16.86 17.45
C SER A 235 21.25 17.54 16.57
N SER A 236 20.03 17.78 17.07
CA SER A 236 18.97 18.40 16.28
C SER A 236 19.27 19.87 15.96
N GLU A 237 18.97 20.27 14.72
CA GLU A 237 19.02 21.69 14.32
C GLU A 237 18.03 22.57 15.10
N LEU A 238 16.99 21.97 15.71
CA LEU A 238 15.99 22.65 16.52
C LEU A 238 16.44 22.89 17.97
N LEU A 239 17.56 22.29 18.37
CA LEU A 239 18.01 22.29 19.76
C LEU A 239 18.16 23.71 20.33
N GLU A 240 18.81 24.61 19.65
CA GLU A 240 19.03 26.00 20.09
C GLU A 240 17.70 26.80 20.15
N LYS A 241 16.74 26.48 19.28
CA LYS A 241 15.42 27.10 19.33
C LYS A 241 14.68 26.68 20.61
N VAL A 242 14.66 25.39 20.91
CA VAL A 242 13.92 24.90 22.09
C VAL A 242 14.59 25.27 23.41
N LYS A 243 15.93 25.38 23.45
CA LYS A 243 16.66 25.91 24.63
C LYS A 243 16.26 27.35 24.96
N ARG A 244 16.17 28.22 23.95
CA ARG A 244 15.69 29.61 24.16
C ARG A 244 14.28 29.64 24.75
N MET A 245 13.39 28.74 24.32
CA MET A 245 12.03 28.63 24.86
C MET A 245 12.06 28.16 26.34
N LYS A 246 13.00 27.26 26.70
CA LYS A 246 13.22 26.83 28.09
C LYS A 246 13.68 28.00 28.99
N ASP A 247 14.61 28.81 28.50
CA ASP A 247 15.11 29.98 29.23
C ASP A 247 14.02 31.03 29.43
N GLU A 248 13.21 31.29 28.42
CA GLU A 248 12.02 32.12 28.54
C GLU A 248 11.07 31.58 29.60
N ALA A 249 10.74 30.26 29.54
CA ALA A 249 9.86 29.62 30.53
C ALA A 249 10.38 29.74 31.94
N LYS A 250 11.70 29.50 32.17
CA LYS A 250 12.35 29.68 33.48
C LYS A 250 12.23 31.11 34.00
N SER A 251 12.46 32.11 33.16
CA SER A 251 12.32 33.53 33.52
C SER A 251 10.87 33.85 33.96
N ARG A 252 9.88 33.29 33.26
CA ARG A 252 8.45 33.48 33.59
C ARG A 252 8.10 32.85 34.93
N VAL A 253 8.54 31.62 35.21
CA VAL A 253 8.33 30.94 36.48
C VAL A 253 8.94 31.75 37.64
N GLN A 254 10.17 32.27 37.49
CA GLN A 254 10.79 33.11 38.50
C GLN A 254 10.02 34.42 38.75
N THR A 255 9.47 35.01 37.71
CA THR A 255 8.66 36.23 37.83
C THR A 255 7.35 35.96 38.55
N GLU A 256 6.66 34.85 38.24
CA GLU A 256 5.43 34.44 38.93
C GLU A 256 5.67 34.21 40.43
N LEU A 257 6.80 33.51 40.80
CA LEU A 257 7.17 33.31 42.18
C LEU A 257 7.47 34.62 42.95
N ARG A 258 8.02 35.63 42.28
CA ARG A 258 8.30 36.96 42.90
C ARG A 258 7.07 37.82 43.06
N THR A 259 6.10 37.67 42.16
CA THR A 259 4.87 38.50 42.16
C THR A 259 3.68 37.84 42.89
N GLY A 260 3.87 36.65 43.44
CA GLY A 260 2.85 35.94 44.20
C GLY A 260 1.63 35.51 43.39
N ARG A 261 1.79 35.36 42.13
CA ARG A 261 0.72 34.87 41.22
C ARG A 261 0.96 33.43 40.80
#